data_5549761d9cebd3887d4c739e5c768dba
#
_entry.id   5549761d9cebd3887d4c739e5c768dba
#
_cell.length_a   1.000
_cell.length_b   1.000
_cell.length_c   1.000
_cell.angle_alpha   90.00
_cell.angle_beta   90.00
_cell.angle_gamma   90.00
#
_symmetry.space_group_name_H-M   'P 1'
#
loop_
_entity.id
_entity.type
_entity.pdbx_description
1 polymer ?
#
loop_
_entity_poly.entity_id
_entity_poly.type
_entity_poly.pdbx_seq_one_letter_code
_entity_poly.pdbx_strand_id
1 'polypeptide(L)'
;QARTGIYVPICSDGGLVHDYHMVLALAMGADFLMMGRYFARFDESPTKKLCIKNNYVKEYWGEGSNRAQNWQRYDMGGTESLKFEEGVDSYVPYAGKMKDNLAATLSKIKATMCSCGAVTIPDLQQNAKITLVSSTSIVEGGAHDVILKEKG
;
A
#
# COMPACT_ATOMS: atom_id res chain seq x y z
N GLN A 1 -1.30 13.99 -21.92
CA GLN A 1 -1.16 15.45 -21.93
C GLN A 1 -0.62 15.99 -23.27
N ALA A 2 0.40 15.33 -23.85
CA ALA A 2 1.04 15.78 -25.08
C ALA A 2 0.10 15.93 -26.31
N ARG A 3 -1.00 15.15 -26.36
CA ARG A 3 -1.95 15.18 -27.49
C ARG A 3 -3.16 16.11 -27.27
N THR A 4 -3.60 16.29 -26.05
CA THR A 4 -4.88 16.95 -25.74
C THR A 4 -4.71 18.20 -24.87
N GLY A 5 -3.54 18.41 -24.26
CA GLY A 5 -3.32 19.41 -23.22
C GLY A 5 -4.03 19.13 -21.90
N ILE A 6 -4.83 18.05 -21.83
CA ILE A 6 -5.59 17.67 -20.63
C ILE A 6 -4.73 16.75 -19.78
N TYR A 7 -4.54 17.10 -18.50
CA TYR A 7 -3.93 16.24 -17.51
C TYR A 7 -5.00 15.38 -16.84
N VAL A 8 -4.81 14.06 -16.87
CA VAL A 8 -5.66 13.09 -16.16
C VAL A 8 -4.82 12.48 -15.06
N PRO A 9 -5.19 12.66 -13.78
CA PRO A 9 -4.48 12.04 -12.65
C PRO A 9 -4.53 10.52 -12.71
N ILE A 10 -3.42 9.89 -12.35
CA ILE A 10 -3.26 8.43 -12.35
C ILE A 10 -3.26 7.91 -10.92
N CYS A 11 -4.13 6.94 -10.63
CA CYS A 11 -4.14 6.17 -9.39
C CYS A 11 -3.29 4.90 -9.55
N SER A 12 -2.35 4.68 -8.65
CA SER A 12 -1.74 3.36 -8.50
C SER A 12 -2.59 2.53 -7.53
N ASP A 13 -3.24 1.48 -8.05
CA ASP A 13 -4.12 0.62 -7.28
C ASP A 13 -3.52 -0.77 -7.10
N GLY A 14 -3.54 -1.23 -5.85
CA GLY A 14 -3.11 -2.57 -5.46
C GLY A 14 -1.60 -2.73 -5.24
N GLY A 15 -1.23 -3.79 -4.53
CA GLY A 15 0.16 -4.18 -4.29
C GLY A 15 0.98 -3.31 -3.33
N LEU A 16 0.42 -2.20 -2.83
CA LEU A 16 1.11 -1.25 -1.95
C LEU A 16 1.07 -1.73 -0.49
N VAL A 17 2.10 -2.47 -0.09
CA VAL A 17 2.19 -3.09 1.25
C VAL A 17 3.12 -2.32 2.19
N HIS A 18 4.21 -1.77 1.67
CA HIS A 18 5.25 -1.09 2.42
C HIS A 18 5.41 0.37 1.98
N ASP A 19 5.99 1.19 2.85
CA ASP A 19 6.19 2.61 2.60
C ASP A 19 7.01 2.86 1.32
N TYR A 20 8.02 2.02 1.03
CA TYR A 20 8.83 2.15 -0.18
C TYR A 20 8.05 1.84 -1.47
N HIS A 21 7.04 0.96 -1.43
CA HIS A 21 6.13 0.77 -2.58
C HIS A 21 5.38 2.05 -2.91
N MET A 22 4.97 2.81 -1.88
CA MET A 22 4.26 4.07 -2.05
C MET A 22 5.14 5.11 -2.74
N VAL A 23 6.38 5.27 -2.27
CA VAL A 23 7.33 6.22 -2.88
C VAL A 23 7.67 5.81 -4.31
N LEU A 24 7.88 4.51 -4.55
CA LEU A 24 8.16 4.01 -5.89
C LEU A 24 7.01 4.29 -6.86
N ALA A 25 5.77 4.01 -6.45
CA ALA A 25 4.59 4.28 -7.28
C ALA A 25 4.45 5.79 -7.62
N LEU A 26 4.66 6.67 -6.62
CA LEU A 26 4.65 8.12 -6.82
C LEU A 26 5.77 8.56 -7.77
N ALA A 27 6.99 8.04 -7.58
CA ALA A 27 8.13 8.36 -8.45
C ALA A 27 7.92 7.87 -9.90
N MET A 28 7.18 6.78 -10.08
CA MET A 28 6.83 6.25 -11.42
C MET A 28 5.67 6.99 -12.10
N GLY A 29 5.08 8.01 -11.48
CA GLY A 29 4.08 8.86 -12.10
C GLY A 29 2.66 8.74 -11.54
N ALA A 30 2.45 8.01 -10.45
CA ALA A 30 1.16 8.03 -9.78
C ALA A 30 0.94 9.36 -9.03
N ASP A 31 -0.25 9.92 -9.15
CA ASP A 31 -0.64 11.14 -8.44
C ASP A 31 -1.22 10.83 -7.07
N PHE A 32 -1.84 9.67 -6.92
CA PHE A 32 -2.40 9.17 -5.68
C PHE A 32 -2.44 7.64 -5.66
N LEU A 33 -2.69 7.08 -4.46
CA LEU A 33 -2.52 5.66 -4.18
C LEU A 33 -3.80 5.05 -3.60
N MET A 34 -4.20 3.88 -4.08
CA MET A 34 -5.28 3.06 -3.52
C MET A 34 -4.67 1.94 -2.66
N MET A 35 -5.02 1.89 -1.37
CA MET A 35 -4.32 1.04 -0.40
C MET A 35 -5.28 0.31 0.54
N GLY A 36 -6.14 -0.57 0.02
CA GLY A 36 -7.12 -1.30 0.82
C GLY A 36 -6.51 -2.08 1.99
N ARG A 37 -5.50 -2.91 1.72
CA ARG A 37 -4.81 -3.71 2.73
C ARG A 37 -4.13 -2.86 3.81
N TYR A 38 -3.56 -1.72 3.46
CA TYR A 38 -2.91 -0.82 4.40
C TYR A 38 -3.90 -0.29 5.44
N PHE A 39 -5.07 0.19 4.99
CA PHE A 39 -6.10 0.74 5.86
C PHE A 39 -6.90 -0.31 6.62
N ALA A 40 -7.02 -1.52 6.09
CA ALA A 40 -7.72 -2.62 6.75
C ALA A 40 -7.11 -3.02 8.12
N ARG A 41 -5.85 -2.68 8.37
CA ARG A 41 -5.09 -3.06 9.58
C ARG A 41 -5.44 -2.26 10.84
N PHE A 42 -6.15 -1.13 10.70
CA PHE A 42 -6.31 -0.16 11.77
C PHE A 42 -7.60 -0.34 12.57
N ASP A 43 -7.65 0.24 13.76
CA ASP A 43 -8.82 0.23 14.63
C ASP A 43 -10.06 0.79 13.93
N GLU A 44 -9.87 1.82 13.08
CA GLU A 44 -10.93 2.51 12.36
C GLU A 44 -11.54 1.68 11.22
N SER A 45 -10.90 0.58 10.81
CA SER A 45 -11.48 -0.36 9.85
C SER A 45 -12.65 -1.12 10.51
N PRO A 46 -13.78 -1.35 9.82
CA PRO A 46 -14.98 -1.93 10.41
C PRO A 46 -14.87 -3.40 10.82
N THR A 47 -13.85 -4.13 10.36
CA THR A 47 -13.69 -5.54 10.69
C THR A 47 -13.23 -5.77 12.12
N LYS A 48 -13.58 -6.93 12.68
CA LYS A 48 -13.22 -7.29 14.05
C LYS A 48 -11.72 -7.57 14.19
N LYS A 49 -11.17 -7.16 15.34
CA LYS A 49 -9.84 -7.57 15.77
C LYS A 49 -9.93 -8.97 16.36
N LEU A 50 -9.12 -9.87 15.85
CA LEU A 50 -9.04 -11.28 16.29
C LEU A 50 -7.64 -11.58 16.82
N CYS A 51 -7.54 -12.59 17.68
CA CYS A 51 -6.26 -13.12 18.14
C CYS A 51 -6.08 -14.53 17.58
N ILE A 52 -5.09 -14.72 16.70
CA ILE A 52 -4.76 -16.00 16.08
C ILE A 52 -3.31 -16.33 16.39
N LYS A 53 -3.07 -17.47 17.03
CA LYS A 53 -1.71 -17.93 17.41
C LYS A 53 -0.90 -16.82 18.12
N ASN A 54 -1.50 -16.15 19.09
CA ASN A 54 -0.91 -15.06 19.86
C ASN A 54 -0.62 -13.77 19.09
N ASN A 55 -1.08 -13.64 17.83
CA ASN A 55 -0.96 -12.45 17.03
C ASN A 55 -2.32 -11.78 16.82
N TYR A 56 -2.38 -10.46 16.96
CA TYR A 56 -3.58 -9.72 16.64
C TYR A 56 -3.67 -9.48 15.14
N VAL A 57 -4.83 -9.76 14.57
CA VAL A 57 -5.12 -9.64 13.15
C VAL A 57 -6.49 -9.01 12.95
N LYS A 58 -6.75 -8.51 11.74
CA LYS A 58 -8.09 -8.11 11.28
C LYS A 58 -8.45 -8.87 10.01
N GLU A 59 -9.72 -9.17 9.83
CA GLU A 59 -10.21 -9.76 8.60
C GLU A 59 -10.04 -8.78 7.44
N TYR A 60 -9.68 -9.28 6.28
CA TYR A 60 -9.53 -8.52 5.06
C TYR A 60 -10.00 -9.33 3.86
N TRP A 61 -10.91 -8.73 3.10
CA TRP A 61 -11.37 -9.30 1.84
C TRP A 61 -11.42 -8.21 0.77
N GLY A 62 -10.95 -8.52 -0.44
CA GLY A 62 -10.99 -7.60 -1.57
C GLY A 62 -12.40 -7.51 -2.18
N GLU A 63 -12.67 -6.44 -2.91
CA GLU A 63 -13.98 -6.24 -3.58
C GLU A 63 -14.34 -7.36 -4.55
N GLY A 64 -13.35 -7.96 -5.23
CA GLY A 64 -13.53 -9.10 -6.13
C GLY A 64 -13.66 -10.45 -5.44
N SER A 65 -13.68 -10.52 -4.09
CA SER A 65 -13.86 -11.77 -3.35
C SER A 65 -15.32 -12.21 -3.31
N ASN A 66 -15.57 -13.52 -3.26
CA ASN A 66 -16.91 -14.08 -3.07
C ASN A 66 -17.64 -13.52 -1.84
N ARG A 67 -16.90 -13.18 -0.78
CA ARG A 67 -17.45 -12.59 0.42
C ARG A 67 -17.97 -11.17 0.19
N ALA A 68 -17.25 -10.33 -0.57
CA ALA A 68 -17.69 -8.99 -0.90
C ALA A 68 -18.92 -8.98 -1.81
N GLN A 69 -19.00 -9.92 -2.74
CA GLN A 69 -20.12 -10.07 -3.66
C GLN A 69 -21.40 -10.47 -2.92
N ASN A 70 -21.32 -11.35 -1.94
CA ASN A 70 -22.47 -11.81 -1.14
C ASN A 70 -22.96 -10.75 -0.13
N TRP A 71 -22.24 -9.66 0.07
CA TRP A 71 -22.62 -8.57 1.00
C TRP A 71 -23.54 -7.52 0.37
N GLN A 72 -24.11 -7.78 -0.80
CA GLN A 72 -25.09 -6.91 -1.48
C GLN A 72 -24.65 -5.44 -1.61
N ARG A 73 -23.36 -5.19 -1.71
CA ARG A 73 -22.84 -3.81 -1.78
C ARG A 73 -23.15 -3.14 -3.11
N TYR A 74 -23.37 -3.94 -4.14
CA TYR A 74 -23.82 -3.52 -5.45
C TYR A 74 -25.04 -4.36 -5.83
N ASP A 75 -26.22 -3.77 -5.70
CA ASP A 75 -27.47 -4.33 -6.22
C ASP A 75 -27.46 -4.20 -7.76
N MET A 76 -26.70 -5.05 -8.39
CA MET A 76 -26.57 -5.10 -9.86
C MET A 76 -27.68 -5.96 -10.48
N GLY A 77 -28.86 -6.00 -9.88
CA GLY A 77 -30.13 -6.48 -10.52
C GLY A 77 -30.05 -7.70 -11.44
N GLY A 78 -29.04 -8.54 -11.35
CA GLY A 78 -28.82 -9.65 -12.26
C GLY A 78 -28.12 -10.83 -11.60
N THR A 79 -28.60 -12.02 -11.88
CA THR A 79 -28.08 -13.33 -11.48
C THR A 79 -26.75 -13.72 -12.16
N GLU A 80 -25.97 -12.77 -12.63
CA GLU A 80 -24.64 -13.08 -13.20
C GLU A 80 -23.60 -13.15 -12.09
N SER A 81 -23.23 -14.38 -11.71
CA SER A 81 -22.02 -14.62 -10.93
C SER A 81 -20.81 -14.10 -11.72
N LEU A 82 -19.98 -13.26 -11.11
CA LEU A 82 -18.71 -12.86 -11.74
C LEU A 82 -17.92 -14.12 -12.13
N LYS A 83 -17.49 -14.17 -13.39
CA LYS A 83 -16.78 -15.33 -13.95
C LYS A 83 -15.36 -15.49 -13.38
N PHE A 84 -14.87 -14.52 -12.60
CA PHE A 84 -13.53 -14.54 -12.03
C PHE A 84 -13.56 -14.01 -10.59
N GLU A 85 -12.95 -14.76 -9.68
CA GLU A 85 -12.70 -14.33 -8.32
C GLU A 85 -11.33 -13.63 -8.29
N GLU A 86 -11.32 -12.31 -8.13
CA GLU A 86 -10.08 -11.50 -8.05
C GLU A 86 -9.73 -11.08 -6.62
N GLY A 87 -10.50 -11.49 -5.62
CA GLY A 87 -10.31 -11.08 -4.24
C GLY A 87 -9.92 -12.23 -3.32
N VAL A 88 -9.10 -11.92 -2.33
CA VAL A 88 -8.66 -12.88 -1.30
C VAL A 88 -9.44 -12.61 -0.01
N ASP A 89 -10.03 -13.65 0.59
CA ASP A 89 -10.51 -13.62 1.97
C ASP A 89 -9.34 -14.05 2.87
N SER A 90 -8.83 -13.12 3.69
CA SER A 90 -7.58 -13.29 4.40
C SER A 90 -7.54 -12.49 5.69
N TYR A 91 -6.41 -12.56 6.39
CA TYR A 91 -6.13 -11.73 7.55
C TYR A 91 -4.97 -10.78 7.26
N VAL A 92 -5.05 -9.57 7.83
CA VAL A 92 -3.94 -8.62 7.85
C VAL A 92 -3.47 -8.42 9.29
N PRO A 93 -2.16 -8.22 9.52
CA PRO A 93 -1.66 -7.90 10.85
C PRO A 93 -2.31 -6.63 11.38
N TYR A 94 -2.82 -6.67 12.60
CA TYR A 94 -3.34 -5.50 13.28
C TYR A 94 -2.21 -4.51 13.60
N ALA A 95 -2.46 -3.22 13.39
CA ALA A 95 -1.45 -2.17 13.53
C ALA A 95 -1.85 -1.00 14.46
N GLY A 96 -2.95 -1.12 15.18
CA GLY A 96 -3.41 -0.07 16.10
C GLY A 96 -4.12 1.08 15.40
N LYS A 97 -3.98 2.28 15.92
CA LYS A 97 -4.67 3.47 15.40
C LYS A 97 -4.08 3.95 14.08
N MET A 98 -4.96 4.31 13.15
CA MET A 98 -4.56 4.83 11.83
C MET A 98 -3.74 6.11 11.95
N LYS A 99 -4.13 7.04 12.82
CA LYS A 99 -3.46 8.32 13.02
C LYS A 99 -1.95 8.18 13.25
N ASP A 100 -1.57 7.26 14.14
CA ASP A 100 -0.16 7.09 14.53
C ASP A 100 0.65 6.45 13.41
N ASN A 101 0.09 5.44 12.77
CA ASN A 101 0.72 4.75 11.65
C ASN A 101 0.84 5.64 10.41
N LEU A 102 -0.20 6.42 10.09
CA LEU A 102 -0.20 7.32 8.95
C LEU A 102 0.85 8.42 9.12
N ALA A 103 0.99 9.00 10.32
CA ALA A 103 2.02 9.98 10.59
C ALA A 103 3.44 9.42 10.37
N ALA A 104 3.69 8.19 10.83
CA ALA A 104 4.97 7.52 10.61
C ALA A 104 5.23 7.23 9.12
N THR A 105 4.22 6.73 8.40
CA THR A 105 4.32 6.48 6.95
C THR A 105 4.59 7.77 6.17
N LEU A 106 3.86 8.84 6.45
CA LEU A 106 4.08 10.14 5.80
C LEU A 106 5.48 10.70 6.09
N SER A 107 5.98 10.53 7.31
CA SER A 107 7.35 10.95 7.65
C SER A 107 8.40 10.20 6.83
N LYS A 108 8.25 8.90 6.63
CA LYS A 108 9.16 8.09 5.81
C LYS A 108 9.10 8.48 4.34
N ILE A 109 7.89 8.69 3.79
CA ILE A 109 7.72 9.16 2.41
C ILE A 109 8.42 10.51 2.23
N LYS A 110 8.18 11.47 3.13
CA LYS A 110 8.82 12.79 3.08
C LYS A 110 10.35 12.70 3.19
N ALA A 111 10.88 11.85 4.07
CA ALA A 111 12.32 11.64 4.19
C ALA A 111 12.93 11.12 2.87
N THR A 112 12.28 10.17 2.21
CA THR A 112 12.73 9.67 0.91
C THR A 112 12.63 10.74 -0.17
N MET A 113 11.55 11.54 -0.19
CA MET A 113 11.44 12.68 -1.10
C MET A 113 12.57 13.69 -0.91
N CYS A 114 12.90 14.04 0.34
CA CYS A 114 14.04 14.90 0.65
C CYS A 114 15.36 14.33 0.11
N SER A 115 15.59 13.02 0.27
CA SER A 115 16.78 12.34 -0.28
C SER A 115 16.84 12.40 -1.81
N CYS A 116 15.70 12.51 -2.49
CA CYS A 116 15.61 12.70 -3.92
C CYS A 116 15.65 14.19 -4.34
N GLY A 117 15.82 15.13 -3.41
CA GLY A 117 15.76 16.57 -3.69
C GLY A 117 14.37 17.06 -4.12
N ALA A 118 13.32 16.40 -3.67
CA ALA A 118 11.94 16.70 -4.05
C ALA A 118 11.15 17.29 -2.87
N VAL A 119 10.47 18.40 -3.10
CA VAL A 119 9.56 19.06 -2.14
C VAL A 119 8.11 18.68 -2.43
N THR A 120 7.78 18.46 -3.69
CA THR A 120 6.44 18.08 -4.16
C THR A 120 6.47 16.74 -4.90
N ILE A 121 5.30 16.12 -5.09
CA ILE A 121 5.18 14.88 -5.89
C ILE A 121 5.66 15.11 -7.34
N PRO A 122 5.29 16.20 -8.04
CA PRO A 122 5.87 16.50 -9.34
C PRO A 122 7.41 16.61 -9.34
N ASP A 123 8.01 17.21 -8.32
CA ASP A 123 9.48 17.24 -8.19
C ASP A 123 10.05 15.85 -8.06
N LEU A 124 9.41 14.97 -7.26
CA LEU A 124 9.82 13.57 -7.12
C LEU A 124 9.78 12.85 -8.47
N GLN A 125 8.72 13.04 -9.25
CA GLN A 125 8.56 12.43 -10.58
C GLN A 125 9.62 12.90 -11.58
N GLN A 126 10.08 14.15 -11.45
CA GLN A 126 11.14 14.69 -12.30
C GLN A 126 12.55 14.29 -11.86
N ASN A 127 12.80 14.29 -10.55
CA ASN A 127 14.15 14.17 -10.01
C ASN A 127 14.52 12.70 -9.68
N ALA A 128 13.56 11.84 -9.37
CA ALA A 128 13.82 10.46 -9.01
C ALA A 128 14.39 9.67 -10.18
N LYS A 129 15.52 8.99 -9.94
CA LYS A 129 16.12 8.04 -10.88
C LYS A 129 15.92 6.63 -10.36
N ILE A 130 15.14 5.84 -11.08
CA ILE A 130 14.90 4.45 -10.75
C ILE A 130 15.96 3.59 -11.41
N THR A 131 16.66 2.79 -10.62
CA THR A 131 17.75 1.94 -11.09
C THR A 131 17.50 0.49 -10.65
N LEU A 132 17.74 -0.45 -11.54
CA LEU A 132 17.75 -1.87 -11.19
C LEU A 132 19.02 -2.17 -10.40
N VAL A 133 18.86 -2.86 -9.29
CA VAL A 133 19.97 -3.28 -8.44
C VAL A 133 20.02 -4.80 -8.36
N SER A 134 21.22 -5.37 -8.19
CA SER A 134 21.40 -6.81 -7.98
C SER A 134 21.01 -7.21 -6.55
N SER A 135 20.80 -8.51 -6.34
CA SER A 135 20.61 -9.06 -4.98
C SER A 135 21.81 -8.77 -4.07
N THR A 136 23.02 -8.78 -4.60
CA THR A 136 24.25 -8.44 -3.88
C THR A 136 24.20 -7.00 -3.38
N SER A 137 23.82 -6.04 -4.24
CA SER A 137 23.68 -4.63 -3.85
C SER A 137 22.63 -4.43 -2.75
N ILE A 138 21.57 -5.24 -2.73
CA ILE A 138 20.56 -5.19 -1.64
C ILE A 138 21.18 -5.65 -0.32
N VAL A 139 21.97 -6.71 -0.34
CA VAL A 139 22.66 -7.21 0.86
C VAL A 139 23.70 -6.20 1.33
N GLU A 140 24.50 -5.63 0.44
CA GLU A 140 25.50 -4.61 0.78
C GLU A 140 24.90 -3.29 1.27
N GLY A 141 23.68 -2.95 0.87
CA GLY A 141 22.93 -1.79 1.37
C GLY A 141 22.32 -2.01 2.76
N GLY A 142 22.42 -3.21 3.32
CA GLY A 142 21.89 -3.55 4.64
C GLY A 142 22.83 -3.18 5.78
N ALA A 143 22.46 -3.59 6.98
CA ALA A 143 23.33 -3.44 8.16
C ALA A 143 24.45 -4.50 8.11
N HIS A 144 25.70 -4.04 8.16
CA HIS A 144 26.89 -4.90 8.15
C HIS A 144 27.52 -4.97 9.55
N ASP A 145 28.04 -6.14 9.89
CA ASP A 145 28.82 -6.38 11.10
C ASP A 145 28.15 -5.94 12.42
N VAL A 146 26.82 -5.98 12.46
CA VAL A 146 26.04 -5.65 13.64
C VAL A 146 25.03 -6.74 13.96
N ILE A 147 24.79 -6.96 15.23
CA ILE A 147 23.68 -7.80 15.71
C ILE A 147 22.47 -6.90 15.87
N LEU A 148 21.43 -7.13 15.05
CA LEU A 148 20.18 -6.39 15.15
C LEU A 148 19.46 -6.72 16.46
N LYS A 149 19.06 -5.70 17.21
CA LYS A 149 18.16 -5.92 18.35
C LYS A 149 16.80 -6.35 17.82
N GLU A 150 16.31 -7.48 18.34
CA GLU A 150 14.91 -7.85 18.09
C GLU A 150 14.00 -6.73 18.61
N LYS A 151 13.03 -6.34 17.79
CA LYS A 151 11.99 -5.43 18.25
C LYS A 151 11.05 -6.27 19.12
N GLY A 152 11.10 -6.05 20.43
CA GLY A 152 10.14 -6.59 21.39
C GLY A 152 8.70 -6.14 21.10
#